data_2bb1ba6b42d54639d96ae43e3556eef6
#
_entry.id   2bb1ba6b42d54639d96ae43e3556eef6
#
_cell.length_a   1.000
_cell.length_b   1.000
_cell.length_c   1.000
_cell.angle_alpha   90.00
_cell.angle_beta   90.00
_cell.angle_gamma   90.00
#
_symmetry.space_group_name_H-M   'P 1'
#
loop_
_entity.id
_entity.type
_entity.pdbx_description
1 polymer ?
#
loop_
_entity_poly.entity_id
_entity_poly.type
_entity_poly.pdbx_seq_one_letter_code
_entity_poly.pdbx_strand_id
1 'polypeptide(L)'
;MQKKVSVIALSLAAALALAGCANDGTRYRADAYYAGPVNQVQEVNTVQILAVNAARVAVHNDDNRDTARMTGAILGAIAGAAIGNHNNHSTSARVMGGLAGGAVGGLAGDAVGGSSSTSYTDGVQIVFRTASGKVLQSAQVGRPCEFKTGTAVMVSPTPNEARIEPINPYGCGR
;
A
#
# COMPACT_ATOMS: atom_id res chain seq x y z
N MET A 1 5.41 -40.16 -12.41
CA MET A 1 4.46 -39.04 -12.52
C MET A 1 4.53 -38.09 -11.34
N GLN A 2 4.76 -38.55 -10.11
CA GLN A 2 4.84 -37.70 -8.89
C GLN A 2 5.90 -36.56 -8.94
N LYS A 3 7.09 -36.81 -9.47
CA LYS A 3 8.14 -35.75 -9.56
C LYS A 3 7.75 -34.57 -10.45
N LYS A 4 6.98 -34.79 -11.52
CA LYS A 4 6.51 -33.70 -12.40
C LYS A 4 5.41 -32.85 -11.74
N VAL A 5 4.54 -33.45 -10.95
CA VAL A 5 3.48 -32.75 -10.21
C VAL A 5 4.10 -31.87 -9.12
N SER A 6 5.14 -32.34 -8.41
CA SER A 6 5.84 -31.54 -7.39
C SER A 6 6.54 -30.32 -7.98
N VAL A 7 7.16 -30.42 -9.16
CA VAL A 7 7.84 -29.29 -9.80
C VAL A 7 6.82 -28.24 -10.26
N ILE A 8 5.67 -28.66 -10.81
CA ILE A 8 4.60 -27.75 -11.24
C ILE A 8 3.98 -27.05 -10.04
N ALA A 9 3.74 -27.76 -8.94
CA ALA A 9 3.21 -27.16 -7.72
C ALA A 9 4.19 -26.15 -7.10
N LEU A 10 5.47 -26.43 -7.13
CA LEU A 10 6.51 -25.52 -6.62
C LEU A 10 6.65 -24.26 -7.49
N SER A 11 6.58 -24.39 -8.81
CA SER A 11 6.63 -23.25 -9.73
C SER A 11 5.38 -22.36 -9.64
N LEU A 12 4.20 -22.95 -9.43
CA LEU A 12 2.96 -22.20 -9.25
C LEU A 12 2.95 -21.44 -7.91
N ALA A 13 3.45 -22.04 -6.84
CA ALA A 13 3.61 -21.38 -5.54
C ALA A 13 4.62 -20.21 -5.61
N ALA A 14 5.72 -20.38 -6.34
CA ALA A 14 6.70 -19.32 -6.57
C ALA A 14 6.11 -18.15 -7.39
N ALA A 15 5.29 -18.44 -8.42
CA ALA A 15 4.64 -17.41 -9.22
C ALA A 15 3.60 -16.59 -8.43
N LEU A 16 2.86 -17.23 -7.52
CA LEU A 16 1.90 -16.55 -6.64
C LEU A 16 2.58 -15.67 -5.58
N ALA A 17 3.79 -16.04 -5.15
CA ALA A 17 4.56 -15.24 -4.18
C ALA A 17 5.13 -13.94 -4.80
N LEU A 18 5.29 -13.85 -6.12
CA LEU A 18 5.76 -12.63 -6.79
C LEU A 18 4.65 -11.60 -7.05
N ALA A 19 3.40 -11.92 -6.83
CA ALA A 19 2.26 -11.00 -6.97
C ALA A 19 2.06 -10.11 -5.73
N GLY A 20 3.12 -9.79 -5.00
CA GLY A 20 3.09 -8.88 -3.86
C GLY A 20 2.60 -7.49 -4.31
N CYS A 21 1.44 -7.05 -3.83
CA CYS A 21 0.93 -5.71 -4.05
C CYS A 21 1.85 -4.70 -3.34
N ALA A 22 2.76 -4.07 -4.08
CA ALA A 22 3.46 -2.89 -3.59
C ALA A 22 2.43 -1.77 -3.37
N ASN A 23 2.47 -1.10 -2.22
CA ASN A 23 1.68 0.11 -2.01
C ASN A 23 2.28 1.22 -2.89
N ASP A 24 1.58 1.56 -3.95
CA ASP A 24 1.99 2.59 -4.93
C ASP A 24 1.69 4.02 -4.46
N GLY A 25 1.12 4.17 -3.25
CA GLY A 25 0.78 5.45 -2.67
C GLY A 25 -0.52 6.06 -3.20
N THR A 26 -1.27 5.39 -4.07
CA THR A 26 -2.53 5.92 -4.64
C THR A 26 -3.54 6.31 -3.56
N ARG A 27 -3.53 5.65 -2.42
CA ARG A 27 -4.39 6.01 -1.26
C ARG A 27 -4.13 7.41 -0.69
N TYR A 28 -2.98 8.02 -0.97
CA TYR A 28 -2.61 9.37 -0.53
C TYR A 28 -2.91 10.45 -1.57
N ARG A 29 -3.58 10.09 -2.65
CA ARG A 29 -4.08 11.06 -3.64
C ARG A 29 -5.29 11.81 -3.06
N ALA A 30 -5.49 13.04 -3.51
CA ALA A 30 -6.64 13.84 -3.08
C ALA A 30 -7.98 13.26 -3.54
N ASP A 31 -7.99 12.60 -4.69
CA ASP A 31 -9.16 11.96 -5.32
C ASP A 31 -9.39 10.51 -4.83
N ALA A 32 -8.64 10.04 -3.84
CA ALA A 32 -8.79 8.71 -3.25
C ALA A 32 -9.63 8.76 -1.97
N TYR A 33 -10.78 8.14 -1.97
CA TYR A 33 -11.69 8.06 -0.83
C TYR A 33 -11.68 6.66 -0.20
N TYR A 34 -11.70 6.60 1.11
CA TYR A 34 -11.90 5.34 1.82
C TYR A 34 -13.37 4.92 1.75
N ALA A 35 -13.64 3.63 1.87
CA ALA A 35 -15.01 3.11 1.77
C ALA A 35 -15.96 3.70 2.84
N GLY A 36 -15.44 4.08 4.02
CA GLY A 36 -16.25 4.66 5.10
C GLY A 36 -16.95 5.98 4.75
N PRO A 37 -16.25 7.00 4.21
CA PRO A 37 -16.84 8.29 3.85
C PRO A 37 -17.54 8.32 2.48
N VAL A 38 -17.55 7.23 1.72
CA VAL A 38 -18.26 7.19 0.44
C VAL A 38 -19.77 7.41 0.64
N ASN A 39 -20.38 8.28 -0.16
CA ASN A 39 -21.78 8.72 -0.07
C ASN A 39 -22.14 9.51 1.21
N GLN A 40 -21.13 10.02 1.94
CA GLN A 40 -21.36 10.90 3.08
C GLN A 40 -21.04 12.35 2.71
N VAL A 41 -21.76 13.28 3.31
CA VAL A 41 -21.47 14.71 3.18
C VAL A 41 -20.23 15.02 4.00
N GLN A 42 -19.23 15.65 3.37
CA GLN A 42 -18.01 16.11 4.03
C GLN A 42 -17.93 17.63 3.96
N GLU A 43 -17.49 18.24 5.04
CA GLU A 43 -17.21 19.67 5.05
C GLU A 43 -15.90 19.94 4.30
N VAL A 44 -15.92 20.91 3.42
CA VAL A 44 -14.77 21.32 2.61
C VAL A 44 -14.45 22.79 2.83
N ASN A 45 -13.20 23.16 2.69
CA ASN A 45 -12.73 24.52 2.78
C ASN A 45 -12.23 25.02 1.42
N THR A 46 -12.53 26.28 1.10
CA THR A 46 -11.97 26.92 -0.08
C THR A 46 -10.61 27.51 0.25
N VAL A 47 -9.62 27.25 -0.60
CA VAL A 47 -8.25 27.74 -0.47
C VAL A 47 -7.75 28.34 -1.79
N GLN A 48 -6.76 29.22 -1.69
CA GLN A 48 -6.10 29.81 -2.84
C GLN A 48 -4.73 29.16 -3.01
N ILE A 49 -4.52 28.38 -4.09
CA ILE A 49 -3.21 27.84 -4.43
C ILE A 49 -2.30 28.97 -4.91
N LEU A 50 -1.14 29.11 -4.27
CA LEU A 50 -0.13 30.12 -4.56
C LEU A 50 1.00 29.54 -5.42
N ALA A 51 1.41 28.30 -5.12
CA ALA A 51 2.48 27.61 -5.86
C ALA A 51 2.25 26.10 -5.83
N VAL A 52 2.73 25.44 -6.89
CA VAL A 52 2.75 23.97 -7.04
C VAL A 52 4.14 23.56 -7.43
N ASN A 53 4.77 22.73 -6.61
CA ASN A 53 6.12 22.23 -6.82
C ASN A 53 6.09 20.70 -6.92
N ALA A 54 6.96 20.13 -7.75
CA ALA A 54 7.19 18.69 -7.73
C ALA A 54 7.80 18.28 -6.39
N ALA A 55 7.33 17.16 -5.85
CA ALA A 55 7.83 16.61 -4.60
C ALA A 55 7.92 15.08 -4.70
N ARG A 56 8.56 14.47 -3.72
CA ARG A 56 8.54 13.01 -3.54
C ARG A 56 7.90 12.71 -2.19
N VAL A 57 6.91 11.85 -2.21
CA VAL A 57 6.18 11.43 -1.01
C VAL A 57 6.71 10.07 -0.57
N ALA A 58 7.15 10.00 0.67
CA ALA A 58 7.55 8.75 1.30
C ALA A 58 6.31 7.97 1.70
N VAL A 59 6.15 6.78 1.15
CA VAL A 59 5.04 5.87 1.45
C VAL A 59 5.58 4.72 2.29
N HIS A 60 5.03 4.55 3.48
CA HIS A 60 5.38 3.45 4.36
C HIS A 60 4.62 2.18 3.95
N ASN A 61 5.36 1.09 3.83
CA ASN A 61 4.85 -0.21 3.41
C ASN A 61 4.74 -1.20 4.59
N ASP A 62 4.76 -0.73 5.82
CA ASP A 62 4.75 -1.58 7.02
C ASP A 62 3.51 -2.47 7.06
N ASP A 63 2.33 -1.94 6.73
CA ASP A 63 1.08 -2.72 6.68
C ASP A 63 1.14 -3.86 5.67
N ASN A 64 1.77 -3.63 4.50
CA ASN A 64 1.92 -4.66 3.46
C ASN A 64 2.93 -5.72 3.87
N ARG A 65 3.98 -5.32 4.55
CA ARG A 65 5.00 -6.22 5.08
C ARG A 65 4.44 -7.12 6.17
N ASP A 66 3.69 -6.58 7.11
CA ASP A 66 3.03 -7.36 8.17
C ASP A 66 1.99 -8.32 7.57
N THR A 67 1.21 -7.88 6.59
CA THR A 67 0.27 -8.73 5.86
C THR A 67 1.00 -9.85 5.11
N ALA A 68 2.09 -9.56 4.43
CA ALA A 68 2.89 -10.56 3.70
C ALA A 68 3.53 -11.58 4.66
N ARG A 69 4.02 -11.12 5.81
CA ARG A 69 4.52 -11.97 6.92
C ARG A 69 3.45 -12.92 7.43
N MET A 70 2.28 -12.40 7.78
CA MET A 70 1.16 -13.20 8.30
C MET A 70 0.69 -14.21 7.26
N THR A 71 0.50 -13.78 6.03
CA THR A 71 0.10 -14.65 4.92
C THR A 71 1.14 -15.74 4.66
N GLY A 72 2.42 -15.38 4.62
CA GLY A 72 3.52 -16.31 4.46
C GLY A 72 3.59 -17.32 5.61
N ALA A 73 3.41 -16.88 6.85
CA ALA A 73 3.38 -17.75 8.03
C ALA A 73 2.22 -18.76 7.98
N ILE A 74 1.02 -18.30 7.62
CA ILE A 74 -0.18 -19.16 7.52
C ILE A 74 -0.01 -20.20 6.40
N LEU A 75 0.38 -19.77 5.20
CA LEU A 75 0.59 -20.67 4.07
C LEU A 75 1.72 -21.65 4.34
N GLY A 76 2.82 -21.18 4.93
CA GLY A 76 3.94 -22.02 5.33
C GLY A 76 3.55 -23.03 6.40
N ALA A 77 2.74 -22.69 7.37
CA ALA A 77 2.24 -23.60 8.40
C ALA A 77 1.36 -24.70 7.79
N ILE A 78 0.46 -24.36 6.87
CA ILE A 78 -0.41 -25.34 6.18
C ILE A 78 0.45 -26.29 5.34
N ALA A 79 1.36 -25.76 4.53
CA ALA A 79 2.25 -26.57 3.70
C ALA A 79 3.17 -27.47 4.53
N GLY A 80 3.75 -26.93 5.60
CA GLY A 80 4.62 -27.67 6.50
C GLY A 80 3.89 -28.79 7.26
N ALA A 81 2.66 -28.54 7.71
CA ALA A 81 1.82 -29.57 8.33
C ALA A 81 1.46 -30.68 7.34
N ALA A 82 1.16 -30.34 6.07
CA ALA A 82 0.88 -31.30 5.03
C ALA A 82 2.10 -32.20 4.72
N ILE A 83 3.30 -31.62 4.64
CA ILE A 83 4.56 -32.36 4.43
C ILE A 83 4.86 -33.24 5.63
N GLY A 84 4.72 -32.72 6.86
CA GLY A 84 4.90 -33.49 8.09
C GLY A 84 3.96 -34.69 8.19
N ASN A 85 2.73 -34.53 7.75
CA ASN A 85 1.76 -35.62 7.68
C ASN A 85 2.08 -36.67 6.61
N HIS A 86 2.65 -36.25 5.48
CA HIS A 86 2.98 -37.17 4.39
C HIS A 86 4.12 -38.11 4.76
N ASN A 87 5.12 -37.62 5.47
CA ASN A 87 6.31 -38.39 5.86
C ASN A 87 6.09 -39.24 7.12
N ASN A 88 5.26 -38.79 8.03
CA ASN A 88 5.01 -39.48 9.30
C ASN A 88 3.61 -39.12 9.81
N HIS A 89 2.69 -40.05 9.79
CA HIS A 89 1.27 -39.84 10.14
C HIS A 89 1.03 -39.53 11.64
N SER A 90 2.05 -39.10 12.36
CA SER A 90 1.93 -38.73 13.76
C SER A 90 1.48 -37.27 13.92
N THR A 91 0.71 -36.99 14.96
CA THR A 91 0.28 -35.63 15.30
C THR A 91 1.49 -34.72 15.56
N SER A 92 2.54 -35.26 16.19
CA SER A 92 3.78 -34.52 16.45
C SER A 92 4.47 -34.06 15.19
N ALA A 93 4.53 -34.89 14.14
CA ALA A 93 5.14 -34.54 12.86
C ALA A 93 4.36 -33.42 12.13
N ARG A 94 3.03 -33.41 12.24
CA ARG A 94 2.19 -32.35 11.69
C ARG A 94 2.44 -31.03 12.41
N VAL A 95 2.48 -31.06 13.75
CA VAL A 95 2.71 -29.85 14.56
C VAL A 95 4.08 -29.29 14.30
N MET A 96 5.13 -30.12 14.32
CA MET A 96 6.52 -29.69 14.03
C MET A 96 6.65 -29.16 12.60
N GLY A 97 6.04 -29.84 11.61
CA GLY A 97 6.03 -29.38 10.22
C GLY A 97 5.32 -28.05 10.08
N GLY A 98 4.17 -27.87 10.74
CA GLY A 98 3.42 -26.62 10.74
C GLY A 98 4.18 -25.47 11.36
N LEU A 99 4.83 -25.67 12.51
CA LEU A 99 5.63 -24.65 13.18
C LEU A 99 6.86 -24.24 12.35
N ALA A 100 7.61 -25.22 11.85
CA ALA A 100 8.77 -24.97 11.01
C ALA A 100 8.38 -24.27 9.70
N GLY A 101 7.32 -24.76 9.03
CA GLY A 101 6.80 -24.18 7.81
C GLY A 101 6.27 -22.76 8.01
N GLY A 102 5.57 -22.49 9.13
CA GLY A 102 5.09 -21.17 9.50
C GLY A 102 6.23 -20.17 9.75
N ALA A 103 7.28 -20.59 10.43
CA ALA A 103 8.46 -19.77 10.67
C ALA A 103 9.19 -19.41 9.37
N VAL A 104 9.46 -20.41 8.52
CA VAL A 104 10.10 -20.19 7.21
C VAL A 104 9.20 -19.36 6.28
N GLY A 105 7.90 -19.65 6.26
CA GLY A 105 6.92 -18.90 5.45
C GLY A 105 6.79 -17.45 5.90
N GLY A 106 6.83 -17.18 7.21
CA GLY A 106 6.83 -15.82 7.75
C GLY A 106 8.08 -15.03 7.36
N LEU A 107 9.27 -15.64 7.43
CA LEU A 107 10.52 -15.02 6.98
C LEU A 107 10.54 -14.79 5.46
N ALA A 108 10.03 -15.74 4.68
CA ALA A 108 9.89 -15.59 3.24
C ALA A 108 8.90 -14.48 2.89
N GLY A 109 7.76 -14.41 3.59
CA GLY A 109 6.79 -13.33 3.47
C GLY A 109 7.40 -11.96 3.76
N ASP A 110 8.23 -11.86 4.79
CA ASP A 110 8.96 -10.63 5.13
C ASP A 110 9.92 -10.21 4.00
N ALA A 111 10.65 -11.15 3.43
CA ALA A 111 11.57 -10.89 2.32
C ALA A 111 10.84 -10.45 1.04
N VAL A 112 9.66 -11.03 0.76
CA VAL A 112 8.83 -10.70 -0.42
C VAL A 112 8.06 -9.40 -0.20
N GLY A 113 7.62 -9.10 1.04
CA GLY A 113 6.93 -7.87 1.41
C GLY A 113 7.76 -6.59 1.24
N GLY A 114 9.03 -6.73 0.88
CA GLY A 114 9.95 -5.65 0.54
C GLY A 114 11.00 -5.42 1.62
N SER A 115 12.26 -5.28 1.21
CA SER A 115 13.40 -4.99 2.08
C SER A 115 13.39 -3.52 2.58
N SER A 116 12.53 -2.69 2.02
CA SER A 116 12.44 -1.26 2.31
C SER A 116 11.05 -0.95 2.86
N SER A 117 10.96 -0.57 4.14
CA SER A 117 9.71 -0.12 4.78
C SER A 117 9.18 1.20 4.19
N THR A 118 9.98 1.86 3.37
CA THR A 118 9.63 3.15 2.75
C THR A 118 9.94 3.13 1.26
N SER A 119 8.93 3.40 0.45
CA SER A 119 9.08 3.70 -0.98
C SER A 119 8.80 5.17 -1.23
N TYR A 120 9.38 5.72 -2.30
CA TYR A 120 9.11 7.09 -2.72
C TYR A 120 8.28 7.08 -3.99
N THR A 121 7.17 7.79 -3.97
CA THR A 121 6.32 8.00 -5.14
C THR A 121 6.32 9.48 -5.55
N ASP A 122 5.97 9.76 -6.79
CA ASP A 122 5.85 11.13 -7.27
C ASP A 122 4.68 11.84 -6.58
N GLY A 123 4.91 13.06 -6.19
CA GLY A 123 3.96 13.87 -5.49
C GLY A 123 4.11 15.36 -5.80
N VAL A 124 3.29 16.13 -5.14
CA VAL A 124 3.26 17.58 -5.24
C VAL A 124 3.33 18.21 -3.85
N GLN A 125 4.07 19.30 -3.77
CA GLN A 125 4.00 20.23 -2.65
C GLN A 125 3.16 21.44 -3.10
N ILE A 126 2.06 21.67 -2.41
CA ILE A 126 1.14 22.75 -2.72
C ILE A 126 1.22 23.78 -1.61
N VAL A 127 1.58 25.02 -1.97
CA VAL A 127 1.53 26.17 -1.08
C VAL A 127 0.22 26.89 -1.33
N PHE A 128 -0.55 27.13 -0.27
CA PHE A 128 -1.86 27.70 -0.40
C PHE A 128 -2.17 28.68 0.74
N ARG A 129 -3.15 29.56 0.52
CA ARG A 129 -3.69 30.49 1.51
C ARG A 129 -5.10 30.07 1.86
N THR A 130 -5.40 29.97 3.16
CA THR A 130 -6.73 29.70 3.69
C THR A 130 -7.61 30.96 3.65
N ALA A 131 -8.92 30.81 3.84
CA ALA A 131 -9.86 31.92 3.97
C ALA A 131 -9.51 32.86 5.15
N SER A 132 -8.85 32.33 6.20
CA SER A 132 -8.35 33.13 7.33
C SER A 132 -7.05 33.89 7.04
N GLY A 133 -6.51 33.81 5.81
CA GLY A 133 -5.29 34.48 5.38
C GLY A 133 -3.99 33.75 5.73
N LYS A 134 -4.03 32.62 6.43
CA LYS A 134 -2.85 31.83 6.76
C LYS A 134 -2.29 31.17 5.50
N VAL A 135 -0.97 31.22 5.33
CA VAL A 135 -0.25 30.51 4.28
C VAL A 135 0.27 29.20 4.84
N LEU A 136 -0.12 28.11 4.22
CA LEU A 136 0.21 26.75 4.63
C LEU A 136 0.76 25.98 3.43
N GLN A 137 1.32 24.79 3.69
CA GLN A 137 1.73 23.86 2.65
C GLN A 137 1.24 22.44 2.96
N SER A 138 0.93 21.70 1.91
CA SER A 138 0.61 20.27 1.97
C SER A 138 1.44 19.52 0.95
N ALA A 139 1.88 18.32 1.29
CA ALA A 139 2.48 17.39 0.35
C ALA A 139 1.54 16.20 0.17
N GLN A 140 1.23 15.86 -1.07
CA GLN A 140 0.31 14.76 -1.41
C GLN A 140 0.77 14.05 -2.68
N VAL A 141 0.32 12.81 -2.86
CA VAL A 141 0.58 12.05 -4.08
C VAL A 141 -0.22 12.67 -5.22
N GLY A 142 0.43 12.88 -6.36
CA GLY A 142 -0.17 13.48 -7.55
C GLY A 142 0.89 14.05 -8.48
N ARG A 143 0.49 14.46 -9.67
CA ARG A 143 1.38 15.07 -10.66
C ARG A 143 1.21 16.59 -10.66
N PRO A 144 2.29 17.39 -10.79
CA PRO A 144 2.20 18.85 -10.80
C PRO A 144 1.21 19.41 -11.84
N CYS A 145 1.08 18.75 -12.98
CA CYS A 145 0.17 19.13 -14.05
C CYS A 145 -1.33 19.00 -13.70
N GLU A 146 -1.67 18.24 -12.66
CA GLU A 146 -3.06 18.12 -12.17
C GLU A 146 -3.50 19.36 -11.37
N PHE A 147 -2.57 20.22 -11.03
CA PHE A 147 -2.79 21.41 -10.22
C PHE A 147 -2.37 22.68 -10.98
N LYS A 148 -2.94 23.79 -10.60
CA LYS A 148 -2.55 25.14 -11.05
C LYS A 148 -2.81 26.14 -9.94
N THR A 149 -2.24 27.32 -10.02
CA THR A 149 -2.57 28.43 -9.14
C THR A 149 -4.03 28.86 -9.31
N GLY A 150 -4.67 29.23 -8.23
CA GLY A 150 -6.08 29.62 -8.26
C GLY A 150 -6.87 29.04 -7.09
N THR A 151 -8.17 29.25 -7.11
CA THR A 151 -9.08 28.73 -6.09
C THR A 151 -9.25 27.23 -6.22
N ALA A 152 -9.11 26.53 -5.10
CA ALA A 152 -9.27 25.08 -5.00
C ALA A 152 -10.07 24.69 -3.75
N VAL A 153 -10.50 23.45 -3.73
CA VAL A 153 -11.17 22.83 -2.58
C VAL A 153 -10.15 22.05 -1.77
N MET A 154 -10.20 22.21 -0.48
CA MET A 154 -9.41 21.44 0.49
C MET A 154 -10.35 20.57 1.31
N VAL A 155 -10.10 19.29 1.33
CA VAL A 155 -10.76 18.29 2.15
C VAL A 155 -9.85 17.93 3.33
N SER A 156 -10.39 17.82 4.52
CA SER A 156 -9.68 17.43 5.73
C SER A 156 -10.28 16.13 6.29
N PRO A 157 -9.86 14.96 5.80
CA PRO A 157 -10.42 13.69 6.23
C PRO A 157 -10.18 13.40 7.73
N THR A 158 -9.09 13.95 8.26
CA THR A 158 -8.73 13.88 9.67
C THR A 158 -8.28 15.27 10.16
N PRO A 159 -8.26 15.55 11.47
CA PRO A 159 -7.94 16.89 12.01
C PRO A 159 -6.59 17.46 11.57
N ASN A 160 -5.62 16.63 11.22
CA ASN A 160 -4.26 17.04 10.83
C ASN A 160 -3.94 16.75 9.37
N GLU A 161 -4.92 16.33 8.58
CA GLU A 161 -4.75 15.99 7.18
C GLU A 161 -5.43 17.04 6.30
N ALA A 162 -4.72 17.52 5.29
CA ALA A 162 -5.25 18.43 4.31
C ALA A 162 -4.94 17.88 2.91
N ARG A 163 -5.97 17.61 2.15
CA ARG A 163 -5.90 17.20 0.75
C ARG A 163 -6.51 18.28 -0.12
N ILE A 164 -5.78 18.73 -1.12
CA ILE A 164 -6.24 19.73 -2.07
C ILE A 164 -6.64 19.02 -3.34
N GLU A 165 -7.91 19.21 -3.73
CA GLU A 165 -8.47 18.60 -4.93
C GLU A 165 -7.77 19.12 -6.20
N PRO A 166 -7.52 18.24 -7.20
CA PRO A 166 -6.97 18.63 -8.49
C PRO A 166 -7.92 19.58 -9.22
N ILE A 167 -7.47 20.78 -9.52
CA ILE A 167 -8.27 21.78 -10.29
C ILE A 167 -7.90 21.83 -11.77
N ASN A 168 -6.99 20.99 -12.20
CA ASN A 168 -6.57 20.83 -13.58
C ASN A 168 -6.40 19.35 -13.97
N PRO A 169 -7.41 18.48 -13.75
CA PRO A 169 -7.28 17.03 -13.90
C PRO A 169 -6.92 16.61 -15.35
N TYR A 170 -7.21 17.43 -16.34
CA TYR A 170 -6.87 17.20 -17.74
C TYR A 170 -5.57 17.88 -18.18
N GLY A 171 -4.87 18.57 -17.28
CA GLY A 171 -3.62 19.27 -17.57
C GLY A 171 -2.44 18.37 -17.85
N CYS A 172 -2.52 17.12 -17.42
CA CYS A 172 -1.52 16.11 -17.76
C CYS A 172 -1.98 15.43 -19.06
N GLY A 173 -1.32 15.72 -20.18
CA GLY A 173 -1.55 14.98 -21.42
C GLY A 173 -1.52 13.46 -21.19
N ARG A 174 -2.33 12.74 -21.94
CA ARG A 174 -2.33 11.27 -21.97
C ARG A 174 -1.07 10.74 -22.61
#